data_ac861e04e8def5196f3983bdaf86bc7b
#
_entry.id   ac861e04e8def5196f3983bdaf86bc7b
#
_cell.length_a   1.000
_cell.length_b   1.000
_cell.length_c   1.000
_cell.angle_alpha   90.00
_cell.angle_beta   90.00
_cell.angle_gamma   90.00
#
_symmetry.space_group_name_H-M   'P 1'
#
loop_
_entity.id
_entity.type
_entity.pdbx_description
1 polymer ?
#
loop_
_entity_poly.entity_id
_entity_poly.type
_entity_poly.pdbx_seq_one_letter_code
_entity_poly.pdbx_strand_id
1 'polypeptide(L)'
;MNPRRVALVTGSATGIGQSVAWRFAERGFAVTVNFSKSKAEAEETAHGVRSRGGEAILVQADVADDSAVRVMVERTVEAFGGIDVLVNNAATTHFIAHTDLDGITDQVWDDILNVNLKGTFHCCRAAMPWLKERQGNIVNIASVAGLAGSGSSIAYAASKGAVITLTKSLAKAFAPEVRVNAVAPGPVQTRWLADHQDMVEAAMKLTPMKRPASPDDVAAVALFLSEEAGMMTGQVLVVDGGRTI
;
A
#
# COMPACT_ATOMS: atom_id res chain seq x y z
N MET A 1 -21.90 -5.54 -21.61
CA MET A 1 -20.65 -4.83 -21.26
C MET A 1 -20.01 -5.59 -20.11
N ASN A 2 -18.71 -5.90 -20.18
CA ASN A 2 -18.05 -6.45 -19.01
C ASN A 2 -18.11 -5.42 -17.88
N PRO A 3 -18.42 -5.82 -16.65
CA PRO A 3 -18.42 -4.90 -15.52
C PRO A 3 -17.03 -4.27 -15.40
N ARG A 4 -16.99 -2.97 -15.10
CA ARG A 4 -15.73 -2.25 -14.89
C ARG A 4 -14.98 -2.86 -13.69
N ARG A 5 -13.68 -3.05 -13.81
CA ARG A 5 -12.85 -3.53 -12.69
C ARG A 5 -12.70 -2.43 -11.63
N VAL A 6 -12.61 -2.84 -10.39
CA VAL A 6 -12.62 -1.94 -9.21
C VAL A 6 -11.36 -2.13 -8.39
N ALA A 7 -10.66 -1.03 -8.11
CA ALA A 7 -9.52 -0.99 -7.20
C ALA A 7 -9.84 -0.17 -5.94
N LEU A 8 -9.65 -0.76 -4.77
CA LEU A 8 -9.64 -0.06 -3.50
C LEU A 8 -8.19 0.19 -3.08
N VAL A 9 -7.77 1.46 -3.00
CA VAL A 9 -6.39 1.83 -2.66
C VAL A 9 -6.39 2.61 -1.34
N THR A 10 -5.80 2.03 -0.28
CA THR A 10 -5.75 2.70 1.02
C THR A 10 -4.60 3.72 1.08
N GLY A 11 -4.83 4.83 1.80
CA GLY A 11 -3.84 5.91 1.91
C GLY A 11 -3.46 6.53 0.56
N SER A 12 -4.42 6.63 -0.35
CA SER A 12 -4.17 7.03 -1.74
C SER A 12 -4.29 8.53 -2.02
N ALA A 13 -4.34 9.36 -0.99
CA ALA A 13 -4.33 10.81 -1.15
C ALA A 13 -3.04 11.35 -1.77
N THR A 14 -1.90 10.72 -1.51
CA THR A 14 -0.58 11.20 -1.96
C THR A 14 0.40 10.06 -2.24
N GLY A 15 1.54 10.40 -2.84
CA GLY A 15 2.70 9.52 -2.96
C GLY A 15 2.42 8.22 -3.73
N ILE A 16 2.84 7.08 -3.18
CA ILE A 16 2.70 5.78 -3.83
C ILE A 16 1.23 5.47 -4.11
N GLY A 17 0.34 5.65 -3.11
CA GLY A 17 -1.08 5.36 -3.26
C GLY A 17 -1.76 6.20 -4.33
N GLN A 18 -1.39 7.47 -4.46
CA GLN A 18 -1.87 8.35 -5.53
C GLN A 18 -1.42 7.84 -6.91
N SER A 19 -0.13 7.52 -7.08
CA SER A 19 0.39 6.98 -8.34
C SER A 19 -0.25 5.64 -8.70
N VAL A 20 -0.49 4.77 -7.71
CA VAL A 20 -1.24 3.53 -7.90
C VAL A 20 -2.65 3.83 -8.42
N ALA A 21 -3.39 4.73 -7.76
CA ALA A 21 -4.74 5.10 -8.17
C ALA A 21 -4.79 5.61 -9.63
N TRP A 22 -3.82 6.44 -10.02
CA TRP A 22 -3.74 6.97 -11.39
C TRP A 22 -3.42 5.89 -12.43
N ARG A 23 -2.46 4.99 -12.14
CA ARG A 23 -2.15 3.88 -13.06
C ARG A 23 -3.30 2.91 -13.24
N PHE A 24 -4.06 2.61 -12.19
CA PHE A 24 -5.27 1.79 -12.31
C PHE A 24 -6.34 2.51 -13.15
N ALA A 25 -6.49 3.84 -13.02
CA ALA A 25 -7.41 4.62 -13.84
C ALA A 25 -7.04 4.56 -15.34
N GLU A 26 -5.75 4.65 -15.68
CA GLU A 26 -5.24 4.49 -17.06
C GLU A 26 -5.57 3.13 -17.68
N ARG A 27 -5.82 2.11 -16.85
CA ARG A 27 -6.29 0.77 -17.26
C ARG A 27 -7.81 0.61 -17.19
N GLY A 28 -8.54 1.72 -17.00
CA GLY A 28 -9.99 1.75 -17.00
C GLY A 28 -10.67 1.26 -15.72
N PHE A 29 -9.94 1.16 -14.60
CA PHE A 29 -10.55 0.81 -13.32
C PHE A 29 -11.40 1.96 -12.76
N ALA A 30 -12.44 1.59 -12.01
CA ALA A 30 -13.02 2.46 -10.99
C ALA A 30 -12.14 2.37 -9.73
N VAL A 31 -11.91 3.50 -9.07
CA VAL A 31 -10.97 3.57 -7.94
C VAL A 31 -11.63 4.18 -6.72
N THR A 32 -11.59 3.48 -5.59
CA THR A 32 -11.86 4.08 -4.30
C THR A 32 -10.58 4.71 -3.76
N VAL A 33 -10.59 6.04 -3.64
CA VAL A 33 -9.52 6.85 -3.06
C VAL A 33 -9.79 6.99 -1.57
N ASN A 34 -8.99 6.29 -0.75
CA ASN A 34 -9.09 6.35 0.70
C ASN A 34 -8.08 7.34 1.30
N PHE A 35 -8.51 8.06 2.31
CA PHE A 35 -7.70 8.94 3.13
C PHE A 35 -8.19 8.96 4.58
N SER A 36 -7.30 9.28 5.53
CA SER A 36 -7.70 9.52 6.93
C SER A 36 -7.81 11.02 7.25
N LYS A 37 -6.82 11.82 6.85
CA LYS A 37 -6.72 13.25 7.19
C LYS A 37 -6.58 14.18 5.97
N SER A 38 -5.94 13.74 4.90
CA SER A 38 -5.53 14.55 3.74
C SER A 38 -6.66 14.66 2.70
N LYS A 39 -7.75 15.37 3.03
CA LYS A 39 -8.94 15.47 2.16
C LYS A 39 -8.65 16.19 0.86
N ALA A 40 -7.97 17.32 0.90
CA ALA A 40 -7.71 18.13 -0.31
C ALA A 40 -6.86 17.34 -1.32
N GLU A 41 -5.80 16.68 -0.86
CA GLU A 41 -4.96 15.85 -1.73
C GLU A 41 -5.69 14.61 -2.24
N ALA A 42 -6.64 14.08 -1.46
CA ALA A 42 -7.49 12.99 -1.95
C ALA A 42 -8.45 13.47 -3.06
N GLU A 43 -8.97 14.70 -2.98
CA GLU A 43 -9.76 15.34 -4.03
C GLU A 43 -8.94 15.52 -5.32
N GLU A 44 -7.68 15.96 -5.20
CA GLU A 44 -6.72 16.02 -6.32
C GLU A 44 -6.48 14.65 -6.95
N THR A 45 -6.28 13.63 -6.12
CA THR A 45 -6.10 12.25 -6.59
C THR A 45 -7.33 11.78 -7.35
N ALA A 46 -8.54 11.98 -6.82
CA ALA A 46 -9.78 11.59 -7.47
C ALA A 46 -10.02 12.36 -8.78
N HIS A 47 -9.66 13.65 -8.83
CA HIS A 47 -9.67 14.42 -10.07
C HIS A 47 -8.72 13.80 -11.10
N GLY A 48 -7.49 13.44 -10.68
CA GLY A 48 -6.51 12.78 -11.53
C GLY A 48 -6.95 11.40 -12.03
N VAL A 49 -7.69 10.64 -11.24
CA VAL A 49 -8.32 9.38 -11.67
C VAL A 49 -9.33 9.64 -12.81
N ARG A 50 -10.22 10.63 -12.62
CA ARG A 50 -11.25 10.96 -13.62
C ARG A 50 -10.66 11.49 -14.91
N SER A 51 -9.63 12.33 -14.85
CA SER A 51 -8.94 12.88 -16.02
C SER A 51 -8.22 11.80 -16.86
N ARG A 52 -7.94 10.63 -16.26
CA ARG A 52 -7.35 9.46 -16.91
C ARG A 52 -8.40 8.44 -17.40
N GLY A 53 -9.67 8.79 -17.39
CA GLY A 53 -10.76 7.94 -17.86
C GLY A 53 -11.31 6.95 -16.83
N GLY A 54 -10.81 6.95 -15.59
CA GLY A 54 -11.36 6.17 -14.49
C GLY A 54 -12.58 6.84 -13.84
N GLU A 55 -13.27 6.09 -13.00
CA GLU A 55 -14.25 6.63 -12.05
C GLU A 55 -13.65 6.66 -10.65
N ALA A 56 -14.03 7.62 -9.80
CA ALA A 56 -13.50 7.71 -8.45
C ALA A 56 -14.59 8.08 -7.44
N ILE A 57 -14.56 7.38 -6.29
CA ILE A 57 -15.18 7.87 -5.07
C ILE A 57 -14.09 8.17 -4.02
N LEU A 58 -14.44 9.08 -3.11
CA LEU A 58 -13.61 9.44 -1.96
C LEU A 58 -14.22 8.83 -0.71
N VAL A 59 -13.42 8.10 0.05
CA VAL A 59 -13.87 7.53 1.33
C VAL A 59 -12.87 7.88 2.43
N GLN A 60 -13.31 8.65 3.40
CA GLN A 60 -12.55 8.90 4.61
C GLN A 60 -12.70 7.71 5.55
N ALA A 61 -11.59 7.07 5.87
CA ALA A 61 -11.50 5.99 6.86
C ALA A 61 -10.08 5.88 7.39
N ASP A 62 -9.94 5.72 8.69
CA ASP A 62 -8.70 5.29 9.30
C ASP A 62 -8.64 3.77 9.25
N VAL A 63 -7.59 3.20 8.65
CA VAL A 63 -7.46 1.74 8.53
C VAL A 63 -7.22 1.05 9.89
N ALA A 64 -6.79 1.79 10.91
CA ALA A 64 -6.67 1.29 12.28
C ALA A 64 -8.04 1.00 12.91
N ASP A 65 -9.13 1.63 12.42
CA ASP A 65 -10.51 1.41 12.88
C ASP A 65 -11.21 0.39 11.96
N ASP A 66 -11.47 -0.82 12.48
CA ASP A 66 -12.13 -1.90 11.74
C ASP A 66 -13.55 -1.49 11.28
N SER A 67 -14.28 -0.73 12.08
CA SER A 67 -15.64 -0.30 11.72
C SER A 67 -15.62 0.68 10.54
N ALA A 68 -14.68 1.63 10.54
CA ALA A 68 -14.48 2.55 9.42
C ALA A 68 -14.03 1.82 8.14
N VAL A 69 -13.20 0.79 8.27
CA VAL A 69 -12.77 -0.05 7.14
C VAL A 69 -13.95 -0.81 6.54
N ARG A 70 -14.83 -1.39 7.35
CA ARG A 70 -16.04 -2.09 6.85
C ARG A 70 -16.93 -1.14 6.07
N VAL A 71 -17.21 0.05 6.60
CA VAL A 71 -17.98 1.09 5.90
C VAL A 71 -17.29 1.50 4.59
N MET A 72 -15.96 1.61 4.56
CA MET A 72 -15.21 1.93 3.34
C MET A 72 -15.40 0.86 2.26
N VAL A 73 -15.33 -0.41 2.64
CA VAL A 73 -15.56 -1.53 1.71
C VAL A 73 -17.01 -1.53 1.21
N GLU A 74 -17.99 -1.39 2.10
CA GLU A 74 -19.42 -1.32 1.75
C GLU A 74 -19.69 -0.19 0.75
N ARG A 75 -19.21 1.02 1.00
CA ARG A 75 -19.34 2.16 0.08
C ARG A 75 -18.68 1.92 -1.27
N THR A 76 -17.55 1.19 -1.30
CA THR A 76 -16.90 0.80 -2.55
C THR A 76 -17.80 -0.12 -3.36
N VAL A 77 -18.37 -1.12 -2.70
CA VAL A 77 -19.27 -2.11 -3.33
C VAL A 77 -20.60 -1.46 -3.77
N GLU A 78 -21.18 -0.61 -2.95
CA GLU A 78 -22.38 0.15 -3.32
C GLU A 78 -22.16 1.01 -4.58
N ALA A 79 -20.99 1.64 -4.69
CA ALA A 79 -20.70 2.52 -5.83
C ALA A 79 -20.36 1.75 -7.12
N PHE A 80 -19.66 0.62 -7.00
CA PHE A 80 -19.02 -0.04 -8.16
C PHE A 80 -19.37 -1.54 -8.32
N GLY A 81 -20.14 -2.11 -7.41
CA GLY A 81 -20.65 -3.49 -7.51
C GLY A 81 -19.66 -4.59 -7.13
N GLY A 82 -18.51 -4.27 -6.54
CA GLY A 82 -17.54 -5.28 -6.09
C GLY A 82 -16.12 -4.72 -5.96
N ILE A 83 -15.14 -5.61 -5.69
CA ILE A 83 -13.72 -5.27 -5.58
C ILE A 83 -12.89 -6.32 -6.30
N ASP A 84 -12.12 -5.93 -7.29
CA ASP A 84 -11.21 -6.80 -8.05
C ASP A 84 -9.78 -6.73 -7.50
N VAL A 85 -9.37 -5.55 -7.00
CA VAL A 85 -8.03 -5.33 -6.45
C VAL A 85 -8.10 -4.52 -5.16
N LEU A 86 -7.43 -5.03 -4.12
CA LEU A 86 -7.15 -4.26 -2.91
C LEU A 86 -5.64 -3.92 -2.87
N VAL A 87 -5.31 -2.63 -2.78
CA VAL A 87 -3.94 -2.18 -2.54
C VAL A 87 -3.84 -1.59 -1.14
N ASN A 88 -3.19 -2.32 -0.24
CA ASN A 88 -2.90 -1.86 1.10
C ASN A 88 -1.63 -1.01 1.09
N ASN A 89 -1.81 0.30 1.00
CA ASN A 89 -0.73 1.27 0.96
C ASN A 89 -0.70 2.19 2.20
N ALA A 90 -1.83 2.37 2.90
CA ALA A 90 -1.88 3.18 4.11
C ALA A 90 -0.83 2.71 5.14
N ALA A 91 -0.04 3.64 5.63
CA ALA A 91 1.00 3.36 6.62
C ALA A 91 1.34 4.62 7.41
N THR A 92 1.98 4.42 8.56
CA THR A 92 2.57 5.48 9.40
C THR A 92 3.95 5.07 9.89
N THR A 93 4.72 6.05 10.35
CA THR A 93 6.02 5.82 10.99
C THR A 93 6.34 6.91 11.99
N HIS A 94 7.28 6.61 12.89
CA HIS A 94 8.03 7.55 13.70
C HIS A 94 9.51 7.43 13.34
N PHE A 95 10.20 8.56 13.16
CA PHE A 95 11.64 8.57 12.88
C PHE A 95 12.40 8.57 14.21
N ILE A 96 12.89 7.38 14.58
CA ILE A 96 13.62 7.15 15.84
C ILE A 96 14.87 6.32 15.50
N ALA A 97 16.02 6.79 15.94
CA ALA A 97 17.27 6.08 15.69
C ALA A 97 17.21 4.65 16.26
N HIS A 98 17.72 3.66 15.53
CA HIS A 98 17.67 2.26 15.96
C HIS A 98 18.46 1.98 17.25
N THR A 99 19.35 2.91 17.65
CA THR A 99 20.10 2.84 18.91
C THR A 99 19.35 3.46 20.08
N ASP A 100 18.27 4.19 19.84
CA ASP A 100 17.41 4.82 20.86
C ASP A 100 16.23 3.91 21.19
N LEU A 101 16.47 2.91 22.03
CA LEU A 101 15.42 1.96 22.43
C LEU A 101 14.38 2.58 23.35
N ASP A 102 14.77 3.51 24.21
CA ASP A 102 13.87 4.21 25.14
C ASP A 102 12.92 5.17 24.41
N GLY A 103 13.34 5.73 23.28
CA GLY A 103 12.49 6.53 22.39
C GLY A 103 11.38 5.74 21.71
N ILE A 104 11.49 4.41 21.63
CA ILE A 104 10.45 3.53 21.06
C ILE A 104 9.47 3.10 22.14
N THR A 105 8.59 4.01 22.54
CA THR A 105 7.56 3.77 23.57
C THR A 105 6.46 2.82 23.09
N ASP A 106 5.65 2.30 24.04
CA ASP A 106 4.46 1.48 23.72
C ASP A 106 3.51 2.23 22.78
N GLN A 107 3.35 3.55 22.92
CA GLN A 107 2.53 4.36 22.03
C GLN A 107 3.07 4.36 20.60
N VAL A 108 4.39 4.44 20.41
CA VAL A 108 5.03 4.33 19.10
C VAL A 108 4.77 2.96 18.45
N TRP A 109 4.85 1.88 19.25
CA TRP A 109 4.49 0.55 18.81
C TRP A 109 3.02 0.47 18.39
N ASP A 110 2.12 0.95 19.22
CA ASP A 110 0.68 0.90 18.97
C ASP A 110 0.30 1.71 17.72
N ASP A 111 0.81 2.93 17.58
CA ASP A 111 0.56 3.77 16.41
C ASP A 111 0.97 3.05 15.11
N ILE A 112 2.17 2.47 15.10
CA ILE A 112 2.72 1.82 13.91
C ILE A 112 2.01 0.49 13.61
N LEU A 113 1.84 -0.37 14.61
CA LEU A 113 1.23 -1.68 14.39
C LEU A 113 -0.26 -1.60 14.10
N ASN A 114 -0.99 -0.67 14.72
CA ASN A 114 -2.42 -0.49 14.46
C ASN A 114 -2.67 -0.08 13.00
N VAL A 115 -1.88 0.83 12.44
CA VAL A 115 -2.04 1.25 11.04
C VAL A 115 -1.43 0.22 10.09
N ASN A 116 -0.13 -0.11 10.26
CA ASN A 116 0.61 -0.84 9.23
C ASN A 116 0.25 -2.33 9.15
N LEU A 117 -0.03 -2.97 10.29
CA LEU A 117 -0.30 -4.40 10.36
C LEU A 117 -1.79 -4.70 10.55
N LYS A 118 -2.40 -4.21 11.64
CA LYS A 118 -3.82 -4.47 11.90
C LYS A 118 -4.69 -3.82 10.83
N GLY A 119 -4.40 -2.58 10.41
CA GLY A 119 -5.11 -1.89 9.36
C GLY A 119 -5.05 -2.63 8.03
N THR A 120 -3.88 -3.13 7.64
CA THR A 120 -3.73 -4.02 6.48
C THR A 120 -4.62 -5.26 6.62
N PHE A 121 -4.63 -5.91 7.80
CA PHE A 121 -5.47 -7.08 8.04
C PHE A 121 -6.96 -6.74 8.02
N HIS A 122 -7.39 -5.61 8.61
CA HIS A 122 -8.78 -5.16 8.57
C HIS A 122 -9.28 -5.01 7.14
N CYS A 123 -8.49 -4.36 6.28
CA CYS A 123 -8.83 -4.19 4.87
C CYS A 123 -8.90 -5.52 4.12
N CYS A 124 -7.92 -6.41 4.33
CA CYS A 124 -7.94 -7.75 3.74
C CYS A 124 -9.19 -8.53 4.16
N ARG A 125 -9.53 -8.54 5.47
CA ARG A 125 -10.69 -9.25 6.00
C ARG A 125 -12.01 -8.71 5.44
N ALA A 126 -12.18 -7.40 5.41
CA ALA A 126 -13.41 -6.78 4.93
C ALA A 126 -13.61 -6.96 3.42
N ALA A 127 -12.53 -6.85 2.62
CA ALA A 127 -12.61 -6.99 1.18
C ALA A 127 -12.63 -8.46 0.68
N MET A 128 -12.21 -9.42 1.51
CA MET A 128 -12.02 -10.82 1.09
C MET A 128 -13.24 -11.46 0.44
N PRO A 129 -14.49 -11.32 0.93
CA PRO A 129 -15.67 -11.89 0.29
C PRO A 129 -15.81 -11.44 -1.18
N TRP A 130 -15.63 -10.16 -1.42
CA TRP A 130 -15.74 -9.54 -2.74
C TRP A 130 -14.59 -9.91 -3.68
N LEU A 131 -13.38 -9.98 -3.14
CA LEU A 131 -12.21 -10.46 -3.87
C LEU A 131 -12.37 -11.92 -4.30
N LYS A 132 -12.93 -12.78 -3.45
CA LYS A 132 -13.21 -14.19 -3.81
C LYS A 132 -14.24 -14.29 -4.93
N GLU A 133 -15.33 -13.52 -4.84
CA GLU A 133 -16.38 -13.47 -5.87
C GLU A 133 -15.82 -13.06 -7.24
N ARG A 134 -14.88 -12.10 -7.25
CA ARG A 134 -14.27 -11.55 -8.46
C ARG A 134 -13.01 -12.28 -8.92
N GLN A 135 -12.55 -13.32 -8.19
CA GLN A 135 -11.23 -13.94 -8.38
C GLN A 135 -10.09 -12.90 -8.42
N GLY A 136 -10.17 -11.96 -7.51
CA GLY A 136 -9.34 -10.77 -7.45
C GLY A 136 -7.97 -10.98 -6.82
N ASN A 137 -7.35 -9.87 -6.44
CA ASN A 137 -6.04 -9.94 -5.81
C ASN A 137 -5.78 -8.82 -4.80
N ILE A 138 -4.78 -9.05 -3.95
CA ILE A 138 -4.30 -8.10 -2.95
C ILE A 138 -2.83 -7.77 -3.25
N VAL A 139 -2.50 -6.49 -3.22
CA VAL A 139 -1.11 -6.00 -3.24
C VAL A 139 -0.84 -5.21 -1.97
N ASN A 140 0.08 -5.69 -1.15
CA ASN A 140 0.51 -5.04 0.07
C ASN A 140 1.76 -4.20 -0.18
N ILE A 141 1.75 -2.92 0.18
CA ILE A 141 2.96 -2.09 0.14
C ILE A 141 3.75 -2.30 1.44
N ALA A 142 4.72 -3.20 1.36
CA ALA A 142 5.67 -3.49 2.41
C ALA A 142 6.83 -2.45 2.43
N SER A 143 8.06 -2.89 2.63
CA SER A 143 9.29 -2.09 2.54
C SER A 143 10.51 -3.01 2.59
N VAL A 144 11.63 -2.59 2.02
CA VAL A 144 12.94 -3.22 2.27
C VAL A 144 13.32 -3.17 3.75
N ALA A 145 12.76 -2.24 4.52
CA ALA A 145 12.92 -2.19 5.98
C ALA A 145 12.50 -3.51 6.65
N GLY A 146 11.42 -4.12 6.17
CA GLY A 146 10.95 -5.42 6.67
C GLY A 146 11.79 -6.62 6.23
N LEU A 147 12.68 -6.44 5.26
CA LEU A 147 13.61 -7.46 4.79
C LEU A 147 14.99 -7.32 5.46
N ALA A 148 15.48 -6.09 5.59
CA ALA A 148 16.84 -5.78 6.02
C ALA A 148 16.95 -5.26 7.46
N GLY A 149 15.83 -5.09 8.18
CA GLY A 149 15.84 -4.56 9.55
C GLY A 149 16.35 -3.12 9.65
N SER A 150 16.14 -2.31 8.62
CA SER A 150 16.56 -0.90 8.54
C SER A 150 15.34 0.02 8.40
N GLY A 151 15.54 1.34 8.29
CA GLY A 151 14.44 2.28 8.03
C GLY A 151 14.27 3.32 9.11
N SER A 152 13.09 3.89 9.24
CA SER A 152 12.77 5.02 10.12
C SER A 152 12.77 4.67 11.61
N SER A 153 12.46 3.43 11.98
CA SER A 153 12.54 2.90 13.35
C SER A 153 12.47 1.38 13.36
N ILE A 154 12.87 0.77 14.48
CA ILE A 154 12.74 -0.68 14.70
C ILE A 154 11.28 -1.13 14.60
N ALA A 155 10.34 -0.38 15.21
CA ALA A 155 8.90 -0.69 15.17
C ALA A 155 8.35 -0.68 13.73
N TYR A 156 8.79 0.29 12.90
CA TYR A 156 8.43 0.33 11.49
C TYR A 156 8.96 -0.88 10.74
N ALA A 157 10.25 -1.20 10.89
CA ALA A 157 10.87 -2.37 10.25
C ALA A 157 10.14 -3.67 10.62
N ALA A 158 9.85 -3.88 11.92
CA ALA A 158 9.09 -5.01 12.42
C ALA A 158 7.69 -5.09 11.81
N SER A 159 6.97 -3.94 11.74
CA SER A 159 5.63 -3.89 11.13
C SER A 159 5.65 -4.32 9.67
N LYS A 160 6.66 -3.88 8.90
CA LYS A 160 6.80 -4.22 7.47
C LYS A 160 7.24 -5.67 7.27
N GLY A 161 8.04 -6.24 8.17
CA GLY A 161 8.33 -7.67 8.20
C GLY A 161 7.07 -8.50 8.49
N ALA A 162 6.22 -8.04 9.42
CA ALA A 162 4.94 -8.68 9.71
C ALA A 162 3.98 -8.64 8.50
N VAL A 163 3.92 -7.54 7.74
CA VAL A 163 3.14 -7.44 6.48
C VAL A 163 3.63 -8.44 5.43
N ILE A 164 4.94 -8.65 5.32
CA ILE A 164 5.52 -9.67 4.42
C ILE A 164 5.05 -11.07 4.81
N THR A 165 5.06 -11.40 6.10
CA THR A 165 4.59 -12.70 6.61
C THR A 165 3.08 -12.83 6.43
N LEU A 166 2.30 -11.78 6.73
CA LEU A 166 0.85 -11.73 6.50
C LEU A 166 0.51 -12.00 5.02
N THR A 167 1.25 -11.39 4.09
CA THR A 167 1.11 -11.64 2.64
C THR A 167 1.22 -13.12 2.30
N LYS A 168 2.26 -13.79 2.80
CA LYS A 168 2.48 -15.24 2.56
C LYS A 168 1.39 -16.10 3.19
N SER A 169 0.93 -15.75 4.39
CA SER A 169 -0.13 -16.48 5.09
C SER A 169 -1.46 -16.38 4.36
N LEU A 170 -1.85 -15.16 3.93
CA LEU A 170 -3.08 -14.96 3.17
C LEU A 170 -3.01 -15.63 1.78
N ALA A 171 -1.85 -15.57 1.11
CA ALA A 171 -1.64 -16.24 -0.17
C ALA A 171 -1.90 -17.76 -0.06
N LYS A 172 -1.38 -18.42 0.99
CA LYS A 172 -1.60 -19.84 1.22
C LYS A 172 -3.05 -20.17 1.57
N ALA A 173 -3.72 -19.29 2.32
CA ALA A 173 -5.06 -19.54 2.82
C ALA A 173 -6.15 -19.32 1.76
N PHE A 174 -5.92 -18.45 0.77
CA PHE A 174 -6.94 -18.00 -0.17
C PHE A 174 -6.65 -18.30 -1.64
N ALA A 175 -5.53 -18.93 -1.97
CA ALA A 175 -5.32 -19.47 -3.30
C ALA A 175 -6.22 -20.71 -3.52
N PRO A 176 -6.74 -20.94 -4.75
CA PRO A 176 -6.49 -20.16 -5.97
C PRO A 176 -7.39 -18.94 -6.14
N GLU A 177 -8.42 -18.72 -5.30
CA GLU A 177 -9.46 -17.72 -5.52
C GLU A 177 -8.92 -16.29 -5.45
N VAL A 178 -7.99 -16.02 -4.52
CA VAL A 178 -7.40 -14.69 -4.33
C VAL A 178 -5.87 -14.79 -4.28
N ARG A 179 -5.19 -14.08 -5.17
CA ARG A 179 -3.74 -13.93 -5.13
C ARG A 179 -3.36 -12.81 -4.16
N VAL A 180 -2.32 -13.00 -3.37
CA VAL A 180 -1.84 -11.99 -2.43
C VAL A 180 -0.34 -11.83 -2.57
N ASN A 181 0.13 -10.65 -2.97
CA ASN A 181 1.54 -10.34 -3.15
C ASN A 181 1.92 -9.03 -2.43
N ALA A 182 3.19 -8.76 -2.34
CA ALA A 182 3.71 -7.51 -1.79
C ALA A 182 4.72 -6.83 -2.72
N VAL A 183 4.78 -5.52 -2.63
CA VAL A 183 5.90 -4.71 -3.15
C VAL A 183 6.69 -4.22 -1.95
N ALA A 184 8.01 -4.34 -1.99
CA ALA A 184 8.93 -3.85 -0.96
C ALA A 184 9.79 -2.71 -1.52
N PRO A 185 9.34 -1.44 -1.43
CA PRO A 185 10.13 -0.31 -1.89
C PRO A 185 11.33 -0.05 -1.00
N GLY A 186 12.41 0.49 -1.61
CA GLY A 186 13.45 1.26 -0.94
C GLY A 186 12.97 2.68 -0.60
N PRO A 187 13.89 3.65 -0.45
CA PRO A 187 13.53 5.06 -0.34
C PRO A 187 12.77 5.52 -1.57
N VAL A 188 11.57 6.09 -1.35
CA VAL A 188 10.70 6.63 -2.41
C VAL A 188 10.54 8.12 -2.23
N GLN A 189 10.68 8.87 -3.32
CA GLN A 189 10.55 10.32 -3.34
C GLN A 189 9.10 10.75 -3.06
N THR A 190 8.76 10.85 -1.77
CA THR A 190 7.45 11.25 -1.27
C THR A 190 7.60 12.31 -0.18
N ARG A 191 6.48 12.92 0.24
CA ARG A 191 6.47 13.85 1.37
C ARG A 191 7.03 13.26 2.69
N TRP A 192 7.02 11.96 2.87
CA TRP A 192 7.59 11.29 4.05
C TRP A 192 9.09 11.54 4.23
N LEU A 193 9.81 11.72 3.13
CA LEU A 193 11.24 11.95 3.14
C LEU A 193 11.62 13.41 2.88
N ALA A 194 10.64 14.32 2.78
CA ALA A 194 10.89 15.73 2.48
C ALA A 194 11.79 16.38 3.53
N ASP A 195 11.55 16.07 4.81
CA ASP A 195 12.32 16.62 5.96
C ASP A 195 13.51 15.74 6.38
N HIS A 196 13.82 14.67 5.60
CA HIS A 196 14.86 13.67 5.90
C HIS A 196 15.83 13.47 4.72
N GLN A 197 16.27 14.55 4.08
CA GLN A 197 17.11 14.52 2.89
C GLN A 197 18.48 13.89 3.14
N ASP A 198 19.05 14.07 4.32
CA ASP A 198 20.29 13.43 4.80
C ASP A 198 20.20 11.90 4.78
N MET A 199 19.07 11.35 5.22
CA MET A 199 18.79 9.91 5.14
C MET A 199 18.68 9.43 3.68
N VAL A 200 18.05 10.23 2.82
CA VAL A 200 17.93 9.92 1.38
C VAL A 200 19.30 9.91 0.75
N GLU A 201 20.13 10.94 0.99
CA GLU A 201 21.48 11.02 0.44
C GLU A 201 22.37 9.85 0.91
N ALA A 202 22.32 9.51 2.21
CA ALA A 202 23.03 8.35 2.74
C ALA A 202 22.57 7.04 2.07
N ALA A 203 21.27 6.89 1.84
CA ALA A 203 20.72 5.74 1.15
C ALA A 203 21.17 5.67 -0.31
N MET A 204 21.24 6.82 -1.03
CA MET A 204 21.65 6.88 -2.44
C MET A 204 23.10 6.52 -2.64
N LYS A 205 23.99 6.79 -1.67
CA LYS A 205 25.38 6.34 -1.74
C LYS A 205 25.50 4.82 -1.87
N LEU A 206 24.60 4.09 -1.21
CA LEU A 206 24.54 2.61 -1.19
C LEU A 206 23.67 2.03 -2.33
N THR A 207 22.87 2.85 -3.01
CA THR A 207 21.96 2.39 -4.05
C THR A 207 22.66 2.36 -5.42
N PRO A 208 22.77 1.20 -6.10
CA PRO A 208 23.42 1.09 -7.41
C PRO A 208 22.85 2.06 -8.46
N MET A 209 21.52 2.23 -8.51
CA MET A 209 20.87 3.14 -9.47
C MET A 209 21.01 4.63 -9.13
N LYS A 210 21.65 5.00 -8.00
CA LYS A 210 22.01 6.38 -7.61
C LYS A 210 20.85 7.38 -7.58
N ARG A 211 19.63 6.91 -7.49
CA ARG A 211 18.42 7.71 -7.30
C ARG A 211 17.42 7.01 -6.39
N PRO A 212 16.56 7.74 -5.66
CA PRO A 212 15.42 7.14 -5.00
C PRO A 212 14.42 6.63 -6.05
N ALA A 213 13.59 5.67 -5.67
CA ALA A 213 12.45 5.30 -6.50
C ALA A 213 11.44 6.45 -6.54
N SER A 214 10.78 6.64 -7.66
CA SER A 214 9.58 7.47 -7.73
C SER A 214 8.36 6.69 -7.24
N PRO A 215 7.28 7.37 -6.80
CA PRO A 215 6.00 6.71 -6.55
C PRO A 215 5.52 5.85 -7.70
N ASP A 216 5.81 6.29 -8.93
CA ASP A 216 5.41 5.62 -10.16
C ASP A 216 6.20 4.34 -10.44
N ASP A 217 7.49 4.26 -10.06
CA ASP A 217 8.27 3.01 -10.12
C ASP A 217 7.60 1.90 -9.27
N VAL A 218 7.05 2.27 -8.10
CA VAL A 218 6.35 1.33 -7.21
C VAL A 218 4.97 0.98 -7.74
N ALA A 219 4.23 1.98 -8.25
CA ALA A 219 2.89 1.80 -8.79
C ALA A 219 2.87 0.88 -10.03
N ALA A 220 3.93 0.95 -10.86
CA ALA A 220 4.09 0.06 -12.00
C ALA A 220 4.15 -1.42 -11.58
N VAL A 221 4.89 -1.74 -10.52
CA VAL A 221 5.00 -3.11 -10.00
C VAL A 221 3.70 -3.56 -9.33
N ALA A 222 3.00 -2.66 -8.63
CA ALA A 222 1.69 -2.98 -8.06
C ALA A 222 0.66 -3.31 -9.15
N LEU A 223 0.66 -2.56 -10.25
CA LEU A 223 -0.20 -2.83 -11.41
C LEU A 223 0.17 -4.17 -12.07
N PHE A 224 1.45 -4.44 -12.32
CA PHE A 224 1.93 -5.72 -12.85
C PHE A 224 1.46 -6.91 -12.01
N LEU A 225 1.62 -6.86 -10.69
CA LEU A 225 1.16 -7.91 -9.78
C LEU A 225 -0.36 -8.12 -9.85
N SER A 226 -1.10 -7.07 -10.13
CA SER A 226 -2.56 -7.12 -10.23
C SER A 226 -3.05 -7.71 -11.54
N GLU A 227 -2.45 -7.34 -12.67
CA GLU A 227 -3.00 -7.65 -14.00
C GLU A 227 -2.25 -8.74 -14.77
N GLU A 228 -0.93 -8.82 -14.63
CA GLU A 228 -0.09 -9.63 -15.51
C GLU A 228 0.53 -10.86 -14.81
N ALA A 229 0.51 -10.88 -13.48
CA ALA A 229 1.20 -11.87 -12.65
C ALA A 229 0.29 -13.05 -12.23
N GLY A 230 -0.46 -13.67 -13.16
CA GLY A 230 -1.50 -14.67 -12.87
C GLY A 230 -1.03 -15.90 -12.07
N MET A 231 0.24 -16.30 -12.18
CA MET A 231 0.82 -17.42 -11.41
C MET A 231 1.63 -16.97 -10.18
N MET A 232 1.60 -15.68 -9.83
CA MET A 232 2.33 -15.17 -8.66
C MET A 232 1.39 -14.96 -7.48
N THR A 233 1.66 -15.66 -6.38
CA THR A 233 1.05 -15.43 -5.07
C THR A 233 2.07 -15.67 -3.97
N GLY A 234 1.97 -14.94 -2.86
CA GLY A 234 2.92 -15.01 -1.73
C GLY A 234 4.30 -14.38 -2.02
N GLN A 235 4.46 -13.67 -3.14
CA GLN A 235 5.73 -13.08 -3.54
C GLN A 235 5.91 -11.68 -2.98
N VAL A 236 7.19 -11.28 -2.85
CA VAL A 236 7.60 -9.93 -2.45
C VAL A 236 8.56 -9.40 -3.51
N LEU A 237 8.09 -8.42 -4.29
CA LEU A 237 8.91 -7.78 -5.31
C LEU A 237 9.60 -6.53 -4.73
N VAL A 238 10.92 -6.51 -4.81
CA VAL A 238 11.73 -5.39 -4.31
C VAL A 238 11.85 -4.31 -5.38
N VAL A 239 11.65 -3.04 -4.98
CA VAL A 239 11.79 -1.85 -5.85
C VAL A 239 12.69 -0.85 -5.12
N ASP A 240 14.00 -1.06 -5.13
CA ASP A 240 14.95 -0.32 -4.31
C ASP A 240 16.21 0.17 -5.04
N GLY A 241 16.25 -0.01 -6.37
CA GLY A 241 17.41 0.37 -7.19
C GLY A 241 18.65 -0.49 -6.91
N GLY A 242 18.47 -1.71 -6.41
CA GLY A 242 19.55 -2.65 -6.11
C GLY A 242 20.20 -2.46 -4.74
N ARG A 243 19.56 -1.72 -3.83
CA ARG A 243 20.14 -1.38 -2.51
C ARG A 243 20.33 -2.60 -1.60
N THR A 244 19.50 -3.62 -1.73
CA THR A 244 19.50 -4.80 -0.84
C THR A 244 20.15 -6.04 -1.44
N ILE A 245 20.87 -5.90 -2.56
CA ILE A 245 21.66 -6.97 -3.18
C ILE A 245 23.12 -6.90 -2.79
#